data_979cb69f2e6e3c036bf9fde90a94302d
#
_entry.id   979cb69f2e6e3c036bf9fde90a94302d
#
_cell.length_a   1.000
_cell.length_b   1.000
_cell.length_c   1.000
_cell.angle_alpha   90.00
_cell.angle_beta   90.00
_cell.angle_gamma   90.00
#
_symmetry.space_group_name_H-M   'P 1'
#
loop_
_entity.id
_entity.type
_entity.pdbx_description
1 polymer ?
#
loop_
_entity_poly.entity_id
_entity_poly.type
_entity_poly.pdbx_seq_one_letter_code
_entity_poly.pdbx_strand_id
1 'polypeptide(L)'
;MSMNDNRNHTPAGQPVTQPLYNGQPVYTAPQNPAPVQNPTPVYTYPPQGGNGAPVYAQPVQQPVYYAPVQPPKWADPARLEQKELRRAASRLSFATMTSLPIQVLWTTLATLILAVCGVNLMGPNTIGGFPPTAYYLISSIASFLSIVLPFSFFLFFGKRKLSDTVLVEKNGVLNSVLLVFAGLAVSVLMNLLANRISQLLEGAGLNGDANTADLLALTPVQALTMFVSVVLVAPVTEEFAFRSVTTAVMRRWGDWPAVIFSALIFGMAHYSIQSLPVVLMAGFVMALLYVRTRNIWVSIFVHMLNNLLATLPIALEGLVGADAANIASNLLTYIVYGLGLIALVVLLIRNFTGHKLFRTPMQRGVPVRGKALWMFVNPGFICYYVLFVVMCIVTLYS
;
A
#
# COMPACT_ATOMS: atom_id res chain seq x y z
N MET A 1 -45.87 12.36 51.88
CA MET A 1 -45.56 11.01 52.37
C MET A 1 -45.21 10.17 51.14
N SER A 2 -44.11 9.64 50.93
CA SER A 2 -42.90 9.25 51.66
C SER A 2 -41.73 9.32 50.65
N MET A 3 -40.66 9.93 51.03
CA MET A 3 -39.34 9.87 50.34
C MET A 3 -38.79 8.45 50.45
N ASN A 4 -38.23 7.90 49.39
CA ASN A 4 -37.29 6.79 49.46
C ASN A 4 -36.06 7.11 48.62
N ASP A 5 -35.03 7.43 49.36
CA ASP A 5 -33.66 7.70 48.95
C ASP A 5 -32.97 6.34 48.67
N ASN A 6 -32.72 5.98 47.44
CA ASN A 6 -31.98 4.76 47.09
C ASN A 6 -30.59 5.18 46.54
N ARG A 7 -29.64 5.34 47.47
CA ARG A 7 -28.20 5.41 47.14
C ARG A 7 -27.74 4.05 46.63
N ASN A 8 -27.54 3.94 45.36
CA ASN A 8 -26.86 2.81 44.74
C ASN A 8 -25.36 2.84 45.09
N HIS A 9 -24.99 2.01 46.07
CA HIS A 9 -23.62 1.57 46.24
C HIS A 9 -23.24 0.64 45.10
N THR A 10 -22.36 1.10 44.19
CA THR A 10 -21.69 0.23 43.20
C THR A 10 -20.54 -0.49 43.92
N PRO A 11 -20.46 -1.82 43.90
CA PRO A 11 -19.31 -2.53 44.46
C PRO A 11 -18.07 -2.28 43.58
N ALA A 12 -16.99 -1.90 44.24
CA ALA A 12 -15.68 -1.86 43.59
C ALA A 12 -15.26 -3.27 43.14
N GLY A 13 -14.92 -3.45 41.84
CA GLY A 13 -14.18 -4.64 41.43
C GLY A 13 -14.77 -5.49 40.30
N GLN A 14 -15.60 -4.98 39.41
CA GLN A 14 -15.82 -5.71 38.14
C GLN A 14 -14.86 -5.22 37.05
N PRO A 15 -14.16 -6.14 36.34
CA PRO A 15 -13.31 -5.75 35.22
C PRO A 15 -14.20 -5.22 34.08
N VAL A 16 -14.00 -3.97 33.70
CA VAL A 16 -14.61 -3.39 32.51
C VAL A 16 -14.11 -4.21 31.32
N THR A 17 -15.00 -4.96 30.66
CA THR A 17 -14.72 -5.66 29.42
C THR A 17 -14.40 -4.62 28.35
N GLN A 18 -13.12 -4.48 28.02
CA GLN A 18 -12.68 -3.61 26.94
C GLN A 18 -13.05 -4.23 25.57
N PRO A 19 -13.44 -3.42 24.59
CA PRO A 19 -13.75 -3.94 23.26
C PRO A 19 -12.48 -4.53 22.62
N LEU A 20 -12.58 -5.80 22.21
CA LEU A 20 -11.53 -6.50 21.46
C LEU A 20 -11.52 -6.00 20.01
N TYR A 21 -10.37 -5.60 19.50
CA TYR A 21 -10.15 -5.37 18.09
C TYR A 21 -9.27 -6.48 17.52
N ASN A 22 -9.83 -7.28 16.61
CA ASN A 22 -9.18 -8.48 16.03
C ASN A 22 -8.69 -9.51 17.05
N GLY A 23 -9.42 -9.72 18.14
CA GLY A 23 -9.10 -10.74 19.15
C GLY A 23 -7.91 -10.40 20.06
N GLN A 24 -7.38 -9.18 19.99
CA GLN A 24 -6.29 -8.71 20.86
C GLN A 24 -6.77 -7.59 21.77
N PRO A 25 -6.36 -7.56 23.05
CA PRO A 25 -6.75 -6.49 23.96
C PRO A 25 -6.21 -5.15 23.49
N VAL A 26 -7.07 -4.15 23.44
CA VAL A 26 -6.65 -2.75 23.21
C VAL A 26 -6.04 -2.24 24.50
N TYR A 27 -4.72 -2.06 24.53
CA TYR A 27 -4.06 -1.37 25.64
C TYR A 27 -4.42 0.11 25.61
N THR A 28 -5.31 0.54 26.50
CA THR A 28 -5.42 1.95 26.87
C THR A 28 -4.29 2.27 27.84
N ALA A 29 -3.55 3.37 27.58
CA ALA A 29 -2.58 3.85 28.53
C ALA A 29 -3.27 4.06 29.90
N PRO A 30 -2.67 3.63 31.02
CA PRO A 30 -3.22 3.89 32.34
C PRO A 30 -3.34 5.42 32.49
N GLN A 31 -4.57 5.87 32.80
CA GLN A 31 -4.77 7.26 33.19
C GLN A 31 -3.92 7.48 34.44
N ASN A 32 -3.12 8.55 34.42
CA ASN A 32 -2.38 8.94 35.63
C ASN A 32 -3.36 9.00 36.79
N PRO A 33 -3.11 8.29 37.89
CA PRO A 33 -3.91 8.46 39.09
C PRO A 33 -3.85 9.94 39.49
N ALA A 34 -5.00 10.50 39.85
CA ALA A 34 -5.08 11.84 40.35
C ALA A 34 -4.05 12.04 41.49
N PRO A 35 -3.39 13.21 41.60
CA PRO A 35 -2.44 13.45 42.67
C PRO A 35 -3.14 13.22 44.01
N VAL A 36 -2.67 12.21 44.75
CA VAL A 36 -3.14 11.94 46.07
C VAL A 36 -2.65 13.10 46.94
N GLN A 37 -3.59 13.94 47.40
CA GLN A 37 -3.27 14.96 48.38
C GLN A 37 -2.79 14.25 49.62
N ASN A 38 -1.56 14.59 50.08
CA ASN A 38 -1.03 14.12 51.33
C ASN A 38 -2.00 14.52 52.46
N PRO A 39 -2.51 13.59 53.26
CA PRO A 39 -3.29 13.96 54.42
C PRO A 39 -2.38 14.79 55.36
N THR A 40 -2.82 15.97 55.69
CA THR A 40 -2.20 16.83 56.70
C THR A 40 -2.14 16.04 58.00
N PRO A 41 -1.00 15.97 58.68
CA PRO A 41 -0.95 15.26 59.96
C PRO A 41 -1.86 15.99 60.97
N VAL A 42 -2.90 15.33 61.41
CA VAL A 42 -3.75 15.83 62.50
C VAL A 42 -3.06 15.53 63.80
N TYR A 43 -2.49 16.56 64.44
CA TYR A 43 -2.00 16.46 65.79
C TYR A 43 -3.20 16.56 66.73
N THR A 44 -3.62 15.46 67.34
CA THR A 44 -4.54 15.46 68.49
C THR A 44 -3.71 15.62 69.75
N TYR A 45 -3.89 16.76 70.46
CA TYR A 45 -3.34 16.96 71.83
C TYR A 45 -4.15 16.06 72.78
N PRO A 46 -3.49 15.36 73.68
CA PRO A 46 -4.16 14.63 74.74
C PRO A 46 -4.83 15.60 75.72
N PRO A 47 -6.05 15.27 76.23
CA PRO A 47 -6.70 16.09 77.25
C PRO A 47 -5.85 16.09 78.54
N GLN A 48 -5.60 17.27 79.11
CA GLN A 48 -4.99 17.40 80.43
C GLN A 48 -5.92 16.94 81.54
N GLY A 49 -5.48 15.99 82.35
CA GLY A 49 -6.09 15.67 83.63
C GLY A 49 -6.50 14.19 83.79
N GLY A 50 -5.60 13.44 84.51
CA GLY A 50 -5.95 12.10 84.97
C GLY A 50 -4.71 11.24 85.18
N ASN A 51 -4.38 10.87 86.48
CA ASN A 51 -3.31 9.97 86.87
C ASN A 51 -3.49 8.57 86.16
N GLY A 52 -2.79 8.37 85.04
CA GLY A 52 -2.71 7.10 84.38
C GLY A 52 -1.29 6.87 83.83
N ALA A 53 -0.82 5.64 83.89
CA ALA A 53 0.50 5.23 83.43
C ALA A 53 0.78 5.64 82.02
N PRO A 54 2.02 5.91 81.59
CA PRO A 54 2.39 6.35 80.26
C PRO A 54 2.01 5.25 79.23
N VAL A 55 1.06 5.56 78.34
CA VAL A 55 0.77 4.74 77.18
C VAL A 55 1.82 5.02 76.12
N TYR A 56 2.71 4.07 75.89
CA TYR A 56 3.65 4.14 74.79
C TYR A 56 2.86 4.11 73.47
N ALA A 57 2.85 5.22 72.76
CA ALA A 57 2.30 5.27 71.37
C ALA A 57 3.10 4.31 70.50
N GLN A 58 2.42 3.36 69.91
CA GLN A 58 3.05 2.49 68.89
C GLN A 58 3.54 3.34 67.72
N PRO A 59 4.71 3.06 67.16
CA PRO A 59 5.21 3.80 65.99
C PRO A 59 4.23 3.61 64.85
N VAL A 60 3.64 4.71 64.38
CA VAL A 60 2.83 4.74 63.16
C VAL A 60 3.71 4.28 62.02
N GLN A 61 3.45 3.10 61.47
CA GLN A 61 4.13 2.63 60.29
C GLN A 61 3.88 3.65 59.16
N GLN A 62 4.91 4.31 58.73
CA GLN A 62 4.82 5.18 57.53
C GLN A 62 4.38 4.35 56.35
N PRO A 63 3.40 4.83 55.55
CA PRO A 63 3.00 4.11 54.35
C PRO A 63 4.23 3.95 53.45
N VAL A 64 4.55 2.69 53.12
CA VAL A 64 5.64 2.37 52.19
C VAL A 64 5.16 2.83 50.80
N TYR A 65 5.72 3.93 50.34
CA TYR A 65 5.50 4.40 48.95
C TYR A 65 6.21 3.42 47.99
N TYR A 66 5.45 2.54 47.39
CA TYR A 66 5.95 1.80 46.22
C TYR A 66 6.03 2.78 45.06
N ALA A 67 7.23 3.07 44.60
CA ALA A 67 7.40 3.76 43.32
C ALA A 67 6.65 2.96 42.25
N PRO A 68 5.86 3.61 41.38
CA PRO A 68 5.13 2.89 40.31
C PRO A 68 6.15 2.07 39.52
N VAL A 69 5.94 0.75 39.52
CA VAL A 69 6.78 -0.17 38.77
C VAL A 69 6.65 0.22 37.28
N GLN A 70 7.70 0.80 36.73
CA GLN A 70 7.70 1.11 35.30
C GLN A 70 7.54 -0.20 34.53
N PRO A 71 6.61 -0.26 33.59
CA PRO A 71 6.45 -1.46 32.78
C PRO A 71 7.79 -1.78 32.09
N PRO A 72 8.15 -3.07 32.02
CA PRO A 72 9.40 -3.47 31.40
C PRO A 72 9.53 -2.87 29.99
N LYS A 73 10.75 -2.44 29.61
CA LYS A 73 11.01 -1.79 28.30
C LYS A 73 10.51 -2.60 27.08
N TRP A 74 10.32 -3.92 27.23
CA TRP A 74 9.74 -4.78 26.18
C TRP A 74 8.21 -4.64 26.05
N ALA A 75 7.53 -4.10 27.05
CA ALA A 75 6.09 -3.85 27.05
C ALA A 75 5.74 -2.44 26.55
N ASP A 76 6.71 -1.64 26.09
CA ASP A 76 6.46 -0.33 25.49
C ASP A 76 5.63 -0.50 24.20
N PRO A 77 4.37 -0.02 24.14
CA PRO A 77 3.50 -0.16 22.99
C PRO A 77 4.09 0.42 21.71
N ALA A 78 4.86 1.52 21.82
CA ALA A 78 5.49 2.16 20.67
C ALA A 78 6.58 1.27 20.05
N ARG A 79 7.36 0.57 20.88
CA ARG A 79 8.40 -0.38 20.41
C ARG A 79 7.78 -1.63 19.78
N LEU A 80 6.69 -2.13 20.34
CA LEU A 80 5.98 -3.28 19.78
C LEU A 80 5.39 -2.92 18.40
N GLU A 81 4.75 -1.78 18.29
CA GLU A 81 4.18 -1.29 17.04
C GLU A 81 5.27 -1.04 15.98
N GLN A 82 6.40 -0.44 16.37
CA GLN A 82 7.56 -0.29 15.49
C GLN A 82 8.10 -1.63 14.96
N LYS A 83 8.19 -2.64 15.84
CA LYS A 83 8.63 -3.98 15.46
C LYS A 83 7.66 -4.64 14.47
N GLU A 84 6.35 -4.48 14.69
CA GLU A 84 5.32 -4.99 13.78
C GLU A 84 5.35 -4.28 12.42
N LEU A 85 5.49 -2.95 12.40
CA LEU A 85 5.63 -2.16 11.18
C LEU A 85 6.84 -2.64 10.35
N ARG A 86 8.01 -2.74 10.98
CA ARG A 86 9.24 -3.24 10.33
C ARG A 86 9.07 -4.65 9.77
N ARG A 87 8.44 -5.54 10.54
CA ARG A 87 8.16 -6.92 10.10
C ARG A 87 7.21 -6.97 8.92
N ALA A 88 6.13 -6.17 8.95
CA ALA A 88 5.17 -6.12 7.85
C ALA A 88 5.82 -5.58 6.57
N ALA A 89 6.51 -4.44 6.65
CA ALA A 89 7.23 -3.85 5.54
C ALA A 89 8.30 -4.80 4.96
N SER A 90 9.10 -5.44 5.84
CA SER A 90 10.11 -6.42 5.42
C SER A 90 9.51 -7.61 4.67
N ARG A 91 8.43 -8.21 5.19
CA ARG A 91 7.78 -9.36 4.57
C ARG A 91 7.13 -9.00 3.22
N LEU A 92 6.52 -7.81 3.11
CA LEU A 92 5.96 -7.33 1.85
C LEU A 92 7.05 -7.09 0.80
N SER A 93 8.18 -6.50 1.19
CA SER A 93 9.34 -6.32 0.31
C SER A 93 9.92 -7.66 -0.14
N PHE A 94 10.03 -8.65 0.75
CA PHE A 94 10.45 -10.00 0.36
C PHE A 94 9.45 -10.67 -0.59
N ALA A 95 8.13 -10.53 -0.35
CA ALA A 95 7.12 -11.05 -1.27
C ALA A 95 7.25 -10.43 -2.66
N THR A 96 7.52 -9.12 -2.76
CA THR A 96 7.77 -8.44 -4.04
C THR A 96 9.09 -8.93 -4.66
N MET A 97 10.16 -9.05 -3.86
CA MET A 97 11.47 -9.51 -4.35
C MET A 97 11.40 -10.93 -4.95
N THR A 98 10.60 -11.82 -4.38
CA THR A 98 10.44 -13.20 -4.88
C THR A 98 9.71 -13.27 -6.23
N SER A 99 9.10 -12.19 -6.70
CA SER A 99 8.48 -12.17 -8.04
C SER A 99 9.51 -12.38 -9.15
N LEU A 100 10.71 -11.78 -9.03
CA LEU A 100 11.75 -11.89 -10.05
C LEU A 100 12.25 -13.33 -10.27
N PRO A 101 12.71 -14.09 -9.26
CA PRO A 101 13.13 -15.46 -9.48
C PRO A 101 12.01 -16.39 -9.99
N ILE A 102 10.76 -16.16 -9.60
CA ILE A 102 9.61 -16.92 -10.13
C ILE A 102 9.41 -16.58 -11.62
N GLN A 103 9.51 -15.31 -12.00
CA GLN A 103 9.40 -14.89 -13.39
C GLN A 103 10.52 -15.48 -14.23
N VAL A 104 11.77 -15.42 -13.78
CA VAL A 104 12.93 -16.02 -14.47
C VAL A 104 12.76 -17.55 -14.63
N LEU A 105 12.35 -18.23 -13.57
CA LEU A 105 12.12 -19.68 -13.62
C LEU A 105 11.03 -20.03 -14.66
N TRP A 106 9.92 -19.30 -14.63
CA TRP A 106 8.82 -19.52 -15.57
C TRP A 106 9.21 -19.23 -17.02
N THR A 107 9.87 -18.10 -17.30
CA THR A 107 10.30 -17.74 -18.65
C THR A 107 11.35 -18.74 -19.17
N THR A 108 12.28 -19.20 -18.33
CA THR A 108 13.24 -20.26 -18.68
C THR A 108 12.53 -21.55 -19.05
N LEU A 109 11.58 -22.00 -18.22
CA LEU A 109 10.80 -23.20 -18.49
C LEU A 109 10.01 -23.07 -19.81
N ALA A 110 9.36 -21.95 -20.04
CA ALA A 110 8.63 -21.68 -21.27
C ALA A 110 9.56 -21.69 -22.49
N THR A 111 10.75 -21.11 -22.38
CA THR A 111 11.79 -21.14 -23.44
C THR A 111 12.17 -22.57 -23.78
N LEU A 112 12.45 -23.41 -22.77
CA LEU A 112 12.80 -24.81 -22.98
C LEU A 112 11.67 -25.60 -23.66
N ILE A 113 10.42 -25.43 -23.20
CA ILE A 113 9.25 -26.08 -23.81
C ILE A 113 9.10 -25.68 -25.27
N LEU A 114 9.14 -24.39 -25.59
CA LEU A 114 9.00 -23.90 -26.96
C LEU A 114 10.15 -24.37 -27.87
N ALA A 115 11.37 -24.39 -27.36
CA ALA A 115 12.53 -24.92 -28.09
C ALA A 115 12.37 -26.41 -28.44
N VAL A 116 11.91 -27.23 -27.47
CA VAL A 116 11.61 -28.66 -27.70
C VAL A 116 10.46 -28.85 -28.71
N CYS A 117 9.47 -27.94 -28.70
CA CYS A 117 8.38 -27.95 -29.68
C CYS A 117 8.81 -27.44 -31.08
N GLY A 118 10.07 -27.07 -31.27
CA GLY A 118 10.58 -26.60 -32.57
C GLY A 118 10.15 -25.17 -32.93
N VAL A 119 9.73 -24.36 -31.94
CA VAL A 119 9.38 -22.95 -32.18
C VAL A 119 10.67 -22.18 -32.42
N ASN A 120 10.70 -21.39 -33.51
CA ASN A 120 11.85 -20.55 -33.82
C ASN A 120 11.93 -19.40 -32.80
N LEU A 121 12.91 -19.49 -31.92
CA LEU A 121 13.25 -18.46 -30.96
C LEU A 121 14.38 -17.58 -31.53
N MET A 122 14.45 -16.31 -31.07
CA MET A 122 15.45 -15.35 -31.52
C MET A 122 15.45 -15.05 -33.03
N GLY A 123 14.33 -15.36 -33.72
CA GLY A 123 14.14 -15.04 -35.13
C GLY A 123 13.76 -13.57 -35.38
N PRO A 124 13.70 -13.13 -36.63
CA PRO A 124 13.12 -11.84 -36.97
C PRO A 124 11.65 -11.79 -36.52
N ASN A 125 11.16 -10.61 -36.16
CA ASN A 125 9.81 -10.40 -35.64
C ASN A 125 9.53 -11.12 -34.31
N THR A 126 10.50 -11.19 -33.41
CA THR A 126 10.33 -11.68 -32.04
C THR A 126 10.41 -10.53 -31.03
N ILE A 127 9.73 -10.67 -29.89
CA ILE A 127 9.81 -9.78 -28.73
C ILE A 127 10.51 -10.56 -27.61
N GLY A 128 11.65 -10.07 -27.13
CA GLY A 128 12.44 -10.78 -26.11
C GLY A 128 12.80 -12.22 -26.51
N GLY A 129 12.99 -12.47 -27.81
CA GLY A 129 13.31 -13.80 -28.35
C GLY A 129 12.10 -14.71 -28.61
N PHE A 130 10.87 -14.27 -28.36
CA PHE A 130 9.64 -15.06 -28.56
C PHE A 130 8.77 -14.49 -29.69
N PRO A 131 8.03 -15.33 -30.44
CA PRO A 131 6.93 -14.83 -31.27
C PRO A 131 5.97 -14.00 -30.43
N PRO A 132 5.45 -12.85 -30.94
CA PRO A 132 4.68 -11.91 -30.11
C PRO A 132 3.51 -12.53 -29.35
N THR A 133 2.72 -13.42 -29.98
CA THR A 133 1.63 -14.14 -29.28
C THR A 133 2.15 -14.98 -28.11
N ALA A 134 3.23 -15.74 -28.31
CA ALA A 134 3.84 -16.53 -27.26
C ALA A 134 4.39 -15.63 -26.13
N TYR A 135 5.05 -14.52 -26.49
CA TYR A 135 5.55 -13.54 -25.54
C TYR A 135 4.44 -13.04 -24.60
N TYR A 136 3.31 -12.57 -25.14
CA TYR A 136 2.24 -12.03 -24.33
C TYR A 136 1.53 -13.10 -23.48
N LEU A 137 1.36 -14.32 -23.99
CA LEU A 137 0.81 -15.42 -23.19
C LEU A 137 1.75 -15.84 -22.06
N ILE A 138 3.05 -15.99 -22.33
CA ILE A 138 4.06 -16.31 -21.34
C ILE A 138 4.11 -15.21 -20.26
N SER A 139 4.09 -13.95 -20.68
CA SER A 139 4.10 -12.78 -19.78
C SER A 139 2.85 -12.73 -18.90
N SER A 140 1.66 -13.09 -19.43
CA SER A 140 0.43 -13.17 -18.63
C SER A 140 0.54 -14.21 -17.51
N ILE A 141 1.02 -15.41 -17.85
CA ILE A 141 1.23 -16.48 -16.86
C ILE A 141 2.34 -16.09 -15.88
N ALA A 142 3.43 -15.49 -16.37
CA ALA A 142 4.51 -14.98 -15.54
C ALA A 142 3.99 -13.96 -14.51
N SER A 143 3.20 -12.97 -14.94
CA SER A 143 2.60 -11.97 -14.05
C SER A 143 1.71 -12.62 -13.00
N PHE A 144 0.88 -13.57 -13.40
CA PHE A 144 0.02 -14.29 -12.45
C PHE A 144 0.84 -15.06 -11.42
N LEU A 145 1.78 -15.90 -11.87
CA LEU A 145 2.58 -16.73 -10.96
C LEU A 145 3.51 -15.89 -10.08
N SER A 146 4.23 -14.94 -10.67
CA SER A 146 5.26 -14.16 -9.96
C SER A 146 4.67 -13.14 -8.98
N ILE A 147 3.46 -12.64 -9.24
CA ILE A 147 2.81 -11.64 -8.38
C ILE A 147 1.80 -12.29 -7.45
N VAL A 148 0.85 -13.09 -7.98
CA VAL A 148 -0.24 -13.60 -7.15
C VAL A 148 0.24 -14.64 -6.13
N LEU A 149 1.17 -15.53 -6.48
CA LEU A 149 1.62 -16.57 -5.55
C LEU A 149 2.32 -16.00 -4.31
N PRO A 150 3.36 -15.14 -4.40
CA PRO A 150 4.04 -14.63 -3.21
C PRO A 150 3.11 -13.86 -2.28
N PHE A 151 2.22 -13.05 -2.83
CA PHE A 151 1.27 -12.28 -2.03
C PHE A 151 0.15 -13.14 -1.43
N SER A 152 -0.27 -14.20 -2.12
CA SER A 152 -1.18 -15.20 -1.57
C SER A 152 -0.54 -15.98 -0.42
N PHE A 153 0.72 -16.39 -0.57
CA PHE A 153 1.50 -17.00 0.52
C PHE A 153 1.68 -16.04 1.71
N PHE A 154 1.96 -14.76 1.43
CA PHE A 154 2.03 -13.74 2.50
C PHE A 154 0.73 -13.68 3.30
N LEU A 155 -0.44 -13.69 2.65
CA LEU A 155 -1.74 -13.71 3.31
C LEU A 155 -1.95 -15.01 4.09
N PHE A 156 -1.68 -16.15 3.47
CA PHE A 156 -1.87 -17.48 4.07
C PHE A 156 -1.03 -17.66 5.34
N PHE A 157 0.29 -17.44 5.27
CA PHE A 157 1.18 -17.54 6.43
C PHE A 157 0.94 -16.43 7.46
N GLY A 158 0.45 -15.28 7.02
CA GLY A 158 0.02 -14.19 7.89
C GLY A 158 -1.34 -14.42 8.57
N LYS A 159 -2.04 -15.54 8.25
CA LYS A 159 -3.40 -15.86 8.70
C LYS A 159 -4.38 -14.69 8.46
N ARG A 160 -4.23 -14.02 7.31
CA ARG A 160 -5.07 -12.89 6.90
C ARG A 160 -6.11 -13.36 5.89
N LYS A 161 -7.35 -12.93 6.07
CA LYS A 161 -8.41 -13.23 5.11
C LYS A 161 -8.30 -12.26 3.92
N LEU A 162 -8.56 -12.77 2.71
CA LEU A 162 -8.61 -11.97 1.50
C LEU A 162 -9.67 -10.87 1.61
N SER A 163 -10.82 -11.17 2.22
CA SER A 163 -11.90 -10.21 2.48
C SER A 163 -11.47 -8.99 3.30
N ASP A 164 -10.44 -9.12 4.14
CA ASP A 164 -9.96 -8.03 4.99
C ASP A 164 -9.03 -7.07 4.21
N THR A 165 -8.55 -7.50 3.06
CA THR A 165 -7.60 -6.76 2.23
C THR A 165 -8.22 -6.25 0.92
N VAL A 166 -9.10 -7.02 0.28
CA VAL A 166 -9.81 -6.60 -0.93
C VAL A 166 -11.03 -5.79 -0.54
N LEU A 167 -10.92 -4.48 -0.61
CA LEU A 167 -12.03 -3.58 -0.29
C LEU A 167 -12.85 -3.29 -1.56
N VAL A 168 -14.17 -3.50 -1.46
CA VAL A 168 -15.13 -3.25 -2.54
C VAL A 168 -16.34 -2.51 -1.98
N GLU A 169 -16.12 -1.31 -1.43
CA GLU A 169 -17.22 -0.48 -0.92
C GLU A 169 -17.98 0.18 -2.09
N LYS A 170 -19.29 0.28 -1.94
CA LYS A 170 -20.15 0.92 -2.96
C LYS A 170 -19.95 2.43 -2.95
N ASN A 171 -19.53 2.99 -4.07
CA ASN A 171 -19.38 4.42 -4.28
C ASN A 171 -20.46 5.01 -5.21
N GLY A 172 -21.37 4.18 -5.72
CA GLY A 172 -22.29 4.53 -6.82
C GLY A 172 -21.57 4.52 -8.18
N VAL A 173 -22.28 4.09 -9.23
CA VAL A 173 -21.70 3.93 -10.58
C VAL A 173 -21.13 5.25 -11.11
N LEU A 174 -21.95 6.32 -11.09
CA LEU A 174 -21.53 7.64 -11.58
C LEU A 174 -20.27 8.16 -10.84
N ASN A 175 -20.25 8.04 -9.51
CA ASN A 175 -19.09 8.46 -8.72
C ASN A 175 -17.84 7.64 -9.06
N SER A 176 -17.99 6.33 -9.26
CA SER A 176 -16.87 5.47 -9.65
C SER A 176 -16.32 5.85 -11.02
N VAL A 177 -17.17 6.10 -12.00
CA VAL A 177 -16.78 6.56 -13.35
C VAL A 177 -16.06 7.91 -13.26
N LEU A 178 -16.63 8.89 -12.55
CA LEU A 178 -15.97 10.17 -12.35
C LEU A 178 -14.61 10.05 -11.66
N LEU A 179 -14.50 9.17 -10.66
CA LEU A 179 -13.24 8.92 -9.95
C LEU A 179 -12.18 8.27 -10.84
N VAL A 180 -12.58 7.35 -11.74
CA VAL A 180 -11.67 6.72 -12.70
C VAL A 180 -11.10 7.76 -13.66
N PHE A 181 -11.97 8.56 -14.31
CA PHE A 181 -11.52 9.58 -15.25
C PHE A 181 -10.71 10.70 -14.57
N ALA A 182 -11.13 11.16 -13.39
CA ALA A 182 -10.36 12.13 -12.62
C ALA A 182 -9.02 11.57 -12.17
N GLY A 183 -8.94 10.30 -11.77
CA GLY A 183 -7.71 9.60 -11.43
C GLY A 183 -6.74 9.56 -12.60
N LEU A 184 -7.23 9.28 -13.81
CA LEU A 184 -6.43 9.35 -15.03
C LEU A 184 -5.87 10.75 -15.27
N ALA A 185 -6.72 11.79 -15.20
CA ALA A 185 -6.27 13.17 -15.37
C ALA A 185 -5.18 13.55 -14.37
N VAL A 186 -5.34 13.17 -13.09
CA VAL A 186 -4.32 13.41 -12.05
C VAL A 186 -3.05 12.63 -12.35
N SER A 187 -3.14 11.37 -12.80
CA SER A 187 -1.97 10.57 -13.19
C SER A 187 -1.19 11.23 -14.32
N VAL A 188 -1.88 11.77 -15.32
CA VAL A 188 -1.24 12.48 -16.43
C VAL A 188 -0.55 13.77 -15.98
N LEU A 189 -1.20 14.57 -15.15
CA LEU A 189 -0.59 15.78 -14.58
C LEU A 189 0.69 15.43 -13.80
N MET A 190 0.64 14.36 -13.01
CA MET A 190 1.81 13.84 -12.31
C MET A 190 2.90 13.32 -13.28
N ASN A 191 2.50 12.67 -14.36
CA ASN A 191 3.41 12.13 -15.36
C ASN A 191 4.12 13.24 -16.16
N LEU A 192 3.55 14.43 -16.31
CA LEU A 192 4.25 15.56 -16.91
C LEU A 192 5.55 15.90 -16.16
N LEU A 193 5.49 15.91 -14.81
CA LEU A 193 6.68 16.13 -13.99
C LEU A 193 7.60 14.90 -14.02
N ALA A 194 7.05 13.70 -13.91
CA ALA A 194 7.80 12.46 -13.92
C ALA A 194 8.58 12.27 -15.24
N ASN A 195 7.94 12.57 -16.37
CA ASN A 195 8.60 12.54 -17.69
C ASN A 195 9.76 13.52 -17.79
N ARG A 196 9.68 14.71 -17.15
CA ARG A 196 10.82 15.62 -17.11
C ARG A 196 11.99 15.02 -16.33
N ILE A 197 11.71 14.34 -15.22
CA ILE A 197 12.74 13.65 -14.46
C ILE A 197 13.35 12.50 -15.29
N SER A 198 12.51 11.70 -15.96
CA SER A 198 12.97 10.62 -16.84
C SER A 198 13.88 11.14 -17.97
N GLN A 199 13.49 12.26 -18.63
CA GLN A 199 14.33 12.92 -19.65
C GLN A 199 15.66 13.42 -19.10
N LEU A 200 15.71 13.92 -17.86
CA LEU A 200 16.96 14.32 -17.21
C LEU A 200 17.85 13.10 -16.92
N LEU A 201 17.28 11.99 -16.51
CA LEU A 201 18.01 10.73 -16.30
C LEU A 201 18.57 10.21 -17.61
N GLU A 202 17.76 10.23 -18.67
CA GLU A 202 18.19 9.86 -20.04
C GLU A 202 19.33 10.75 -20.54
N GLY A 203 19.22 12.06 -20.40
CA GLY A 203 20.28 13.01 -20.71
C GLY A 203 21.56 12.82 -19.89
N ALA A 204 21.49 12.20 -18.73
CA ALA A 204 22.64 11.80 -17.92
C ALA A 204 23.22 10.41 -18.32
N GLY A 205 22.71 9.79 -19.38
CA GLY A 205 23.18 8.48 -19.87
C GLY A 205 22.55 7.29 -19.13
N LEU A 206 21.50 7.52 -18.32
CA LEU A 206 20.76 6.47 -17.60
C LEU A 206 19.59 5.94 -18.45
N ASN A 207 19.90 5.39 -19.62
CA ASN A 207 18.94 4.84 -20.58
C ASN A 207 18.70 3.36 -20.28
N GLY A 208 17.77 3.06 -19.37
CA GLY A 208 17.47 1.69 -18.98
C GLY A 208 16.34 0.99 -19.73
N ASP A 209 15.70 1.68 -20.69
CA ASP A 209 14.60 1.10 -21.49
C ASP A 209 15.10 0.75 -22.91
N ALA A 210 16.14 -0.07 -23.00
CA ALA A 210 16.61 -0.64 -24.27
C ALA A 210 15.58 -1.53 -24.99
N ASN A 211 14.39 -1.68 -24.43
CA ASN A 211 13.27 -2.44 -24.97
C ASN A 211 12.17 -1.60 -25.63
N THR A 212 12.47 -0.46 -26.21
CA THR A 212 11.77 -0.10 -27.44
C THR A 212 12.35 -0.99 -28.55
N ALA A 213 12.22 -2.31 -28.38
CA ALA A 213 12.33 -3.24 -29.49
C ALA A 213 11.53 -2.61 -30.62
N ASP A 214 12.11 -2.57 -31.80
CA ASP A 214 11.40 -2.14 -33.02
C ASP A 214 9.98 -2.63 -32.92
N LEU A 215 9.06 -1.69 -32.67
CA LEU A 215 7.67 -2.02 -32.36
C LEU A 215 7.10 -2.66 -33.60
N LEU A 216 7.08 -3.99 -33.61
CA LEU A 216 6.58 -4.77 -34.72
C LEU A 216 5.09 -4.44 -34.91
N ALA A 217 4.73 -4.10 -36.13
CA ALA A 217 3.31 -3.97 -36.50
C ALA A 217 2.58 -5.30 -36.17
N LEU A 218 1.77 -5.28 -35.12
CA LEU A 218 1.12 -6.47 -34.61
C LEU A 218 -0.05 -6.88 -35.50
N THR A 219 -0.18 -8.17 -35.78
CA THR A 219 -1.42 -8.72 -36.36
C THR A 219 -2.58 -8.55 -35.34
N PRO A 220 -3.85 -8.63 -35.81
CA PRO A 220 -5.00 -8.51 -34.90
C PRO A 220 -4.99 -9.50 -33.75
N VAL A 221 -4.50 -10.73 -33.95
CA VAL A 221 -4.37 -11.75 -32.89
C VAL A 221 -3.29 -11.37 -31.89
N GLN A 222 -2.17 -10.86 -32.37
CA GLN A 222 -1.08 -10.39 -31.50
C GLN A 222 -1.50 -9.16 -30.68
N ALA A 223 -2.20 -8.21 -31.30
CA ALA A 223 -2.77 -7.05 -30.62
C ALA A 223 -3.80 -7.47 -29.55
N LEU A 224 -4.65 -8.46 -29.84
CA LEU A 224 -5.59 -9.02 -28.86
C LEU A 224 -4.86 -9.69 -27.68
N THR A 225 -3.81 -10.49 -27.96
CA THR A 225 -3.03 -11.13 -26.88
C THR A 225 -2.27 -10.12 -26.04
N MET A 226 -1.72 -9.05 -26.64
CA MET A 226 -1.16 -7.91 -25.94
C MET A 226 -2.20 -7.22 -25.04
N PHE A 227 -3.38 -6.93 -25.59
CA PHE A 227 -4.48 -6.32 -24.82
C PHE A 227 -4.83 -7.16 -23.59
N VAL A 228 -5.02 -8.47 -23.77
CA VAL A 228 -5.34 -9.36 -22.63
C VAL A 228 -4.19 -9.34 -21.59
N SER A 229 -2.94 -9.44 -22.04
CA SER A 229 -1.77 -9.49 -21.15
C SER A 229 -1.57 -8.17 -20.39
N VAL A 230 -1.44 -7.06 -21.13
CA VAL A 230 -0.97 -5.78 -20.58
C VAL A 230 -2.11 -4.94 -20.03
N VAL A 231 -3.31 -5.00 -20.65
CA VAL A 231 -4.43 -4.15 -20.24
C VAL A 231 -5.34 -4.85 -19.23
N LEU A 232 -5.47 -6.17 -19.25
CA LEU A 232 -6.35 -6.89 -18.33
C LEU A 232 -5.59 -7.63 -17.22
N VAL A 233 -4.71 -8.57 -17.58
CA VAL A 233 -4.06 -9.46 -16.61
C VAL A 233 -3.09 -8.71 -15.70
N ALA A 234 -2.17 -7.93 -16.26
CA ALA A 234 -1.18 -7.20 -15.47
C ALA A 234 -1.84 -6.25 -14.45
N PRO A 235 -2.77 -5.35 -14.82
CA PRO A 235 -3.43 -4.48 -13.85
C PRO A 235 -4.16 -5.24 -12.74
N VAL A 236 -4.88 -6.32 -13.05
CA VAL A 236 -5.61 -7.07 -12.02
C VAL A 236 -4.65 -7.72 -11.01
N THR A 237 -3.58 -8.34 -11.49
CA THR A 237 -2.59 -9.01 -10.63
C THR A 237 -1.80 -8.00 -9.80
N GLU A 238 -1.42 -6.88 -10.39
CA GLU A 238 -0.65 -5.84 -9.72
C GLU A 238 -1.50 -5.08 -8.69
N GLU A 239 -2.74 -4.73 -9.02
CA GLU A 239 -3.64 -4.10 -8.05
C GLU A 239 -3.96 -5.03 -6.88
N PHE A 240 -4.10 -6.35 -7.13
CA PHE A 240 -4.20 -7.33 -6.05
C PHE A 240 -3.00 -7.24 -5.10
N ALA A 241 -1.78 -7.27 -5.62
CA ALA A 241 -0.58 -7.28 -4.79
C ALA A 241 -0.33 -5.96 -4.06
N PHE A 242 -0.38 -4.86 -4.81
CA PHE A 242 0.06 -3.56 -4.30
C PHE A 242 -1.05 -2.77 -3.60
N ARG A 243 -2.34 -2.91 -4.01
CA ARG A 243 -3.44 -2.21 -3.35
C ARG A 243 -4.16 -3.10 -2.36
N SER A 244 -4.62 -4.30 -2.80
CA SER A 244 -5.35 -5.16 -1.87
C SER A 244 -4.48 -5.71 -0.76
N VAL A 245 -3.23 -6.11 -1.03
CA VAL A 245 -2.39 -6.68 0.03
C VAL A 245 -1.51 -5.61 0.65
N THR A 246 -0.62 -4.99 -0.12
CA THR A 246 0.39 -4.07 0.43
C THR A 246 -0.23 -2.85 1.08
N THR A 247 -1.06 -2.09 0.33
CA THR A 247 -1.68 -0.87 0.87
C THR A 247 -2.59 -1.19 2.04
N ALA A 248 -3.45 -2.22 1.93
CA ALA A 248 -4.39 -2.58 3.00
C ALA A 248 -3.68 -3.01 4.28
N VAL A 249 -2.60 -3.78 4.18
CA VAL A 249 -1.79 -4.18 5.35
C VAL A 249 -1.12 -2.97 6.00
N MET A 250 -0.52 -2.08 5.20
CA MET A 250 0.20 -0.91 5.70
C MET A 250 -0.72 0.16 6.26
N ARG A 251 -2.00 0.22 5.86
CA ARG A 251 -3.01 1.16 6.40
C ARG A 251 -3.20 1.07 7.91
N ARG A 252 -2.82 -0.04 8.53
CA ARG A 252 -2.81 -0.15 10.00
C ARG A 252 -2.04 0.99 10.65
N TRP A 253 -1.02 1.53 9.98
CA TRP A 253 -0.18 2.63 10.48
C TRP A 253 -0.55 4.00 9.88
N GLY A 254 -1.59 4.06 9.10
CA GLY A 254 -2.14 5.26 8.47
C GLY A 254 -2.17 5.19 6.95
N ASP A 255 -3.03 6.01 6.34
CA ASP A 255 -3.22 6.01 4.88
C ASP A 255 -1.97 6.50 4.15
N TRP A 256 -1.33 7.59 4.61
CA TRP A 256 -0.15 8.14 3.96
C TRP A 256 1.06 7.20 3.94
N PRO A 257 1.46 6.58 5.09
CA PRO A 257 2.49 5.55 5.08
C PRO A 257 2.19 4.41 4.10
N ALA A 258 0.93 3.97 4.03
CA ALA A 258 0.52 2.90 3.14
C ALA A 258 0.62 3.29 1.66
N VAL A 259 0.16 4.49 1.30
CA VAL A 259 0.22 5.02 -0.07
C VAL A 259 1.67 5.15 -0.53
N ILE A 260 2.53 5.79 0.28
CA ILE A 260 3.94 6.01 -0.07
C ILE A 260 4.69 4.68 -0.21
N PHE A 261 4.53 3.76 0.75
CA PHE A 261 5.20 2.47 0.71
C PHE A 261 4.76 1.63 -0.50
N SER A 262 3.44 1.55 -0.74
CA SER A 262 2.90 0.82 -1.89
C SER A 262 3.36 1.40 -3.22
N ALA A 263 3.34 2.71 -3.39
CA ALA A 263 3.79 3.37 -4.60
C ALA A 263 5.28 3.10 -4.88
N LEU A 264 6.11 3.17 -3.83
CA LEU A 264 7.56 2.97 -3.98
C LEU A 264 7.90 1.53 -4.36
N ILE A 265 7.35 0.53 -3.65
CA ILE A 265 7.65 -0.87 -4.01
C ILE A 265 7.04 -1.28 -5.36
N PHE A 266 5.90 -0.67 -5.75
CA PHE A 266 5.32 -0.82 -7.08
C PHE A 266 6.23 -0.25 -8.17
N GLY A 267 6.72 0.98 -7.99
CA GLY A 267 7.65 1.61 -8.93
C GLY A 267 8.93 0.80 -9.10
N MET A 268 9.52 0.33 -7.98
CA MET A 268 10.74 -0.48 -7.99
C MET A 268 10.54 -1.87 -8.63
N ALA A 269 9.31 -2.41 -8.63
CA ALA A 269 8.99 -3.71 -9.25
C ALA A 269 9.14 -3.72 -10.79
N HIS A 270 9.27 -2.54 -11.41
CA HIS A 270 9.52 -2.43 -12.85
C HIS A 270 11.00 -2.49 -13.23
N TYR A 271 11.90 -2.46 -12.24
CA TYR A 271 13.35 -2.62 -12.40
C TYR A 271 14.01 -1.68 -13.44
N SER A 272 13.38 -0.54 -13.75
CA SER A 272 13.90 0.49 -14.65
C SER A 272 14.00 1.83 -13.92
N ILE A 273 15.18 2.43 -13.95
CA ILE A 273 15.43 3.75 -13.34
C ILE A 273 14.74 4.86 -14.15
N GLN A 274 14.64 4.69 -15.46
CA GLN A 274 14.03 5.66 -16.36
C GLN A 274 12.51 5.70 -16.20
N SER A 275 11.84 4.54 -16.10
CA SER A 275 10.41 4.46 -15.92
C SER A 275 9.96 4.69 -14.47
N LEU A 276 10.89 4.58 -13.49
CA LEU A 276 10.56 4.70 -12.06
C LEU A 276 9.77 5.96 -11.72
N PRO A 277 10.10 7.19 -12.18
CA PRO A 277 9.33 8.38 -11.82
C PRO A 277 7.87 8.31 -12.26
N VAL A 278 7.64 7.83 -13.49
CA VAL A 278 6.28 7.72 -14.07
C VAL A 278 5.46 6.66 -13.35
N VAL A 279 6.04 5.47 -13.15
CA VAL A 279 5.36 4.35 -12.49
C VAL A 279 5.11 4.64 -11.02
N LEU A 280 6.04 5.31 -10.35
CA LEU A 280 5.88 5.75 -8.96
C LEU A 280 4.68 6.70 -8.81
N MET A 281 4.56 7.70 -9.71
CA MET A 281 3.46 8.66 -9.65
C MET A 281 2.11 8.01 -9.97
N ALA A 282 2.05 7.15 -10.98
CA ALA A 282 0.85 6.37 -11.27
C ALA A 282 0.48 5.48 -10.08
N GLY A 283 1.47 4.79 -9.50
CA GLY A 283 1.30 3.97 -8.29
C GLY A 283 0.77 4.76 -7.10
N PHE A 284 1.25 5.98 -6.91
CA PHE A 284 0.80 6.88 -5.86
C PHE A 284 -0.69 7.26 -6.04
N VAL A 285 -1.09 7.67 -7.25
CA VAL A 285 -2.49 8.04 -7.54
C VAL A 285 -3.43 6.85 -7.31
N MET A 286 -3.08 5.68 -7.82
CA MET A 286 -3.89 4.47 -7.65
C MET A 286 -4.01 4.05 -6.18
N ALA A 287 -2.91 4.09 -5.42
CA ALA A 287 -2.94 3.79 -3.99
C ALA A 287 -3.78 4.83 -3.20
N LEU A 288 -3.68 6.11 -3.56
CA LEU A 288 -4.49 7.17 -2.96
C LEU A 288 -5.98 6.97 -3.24
N LEU A 289 -6.35 6.66 -4.49
CA LEU A 289 -7.72 6.34 -4.86
C LEU A 289 -8.24 5.14 -4.07
N TYR A 290 -7.46 4.06 -3.98
CA TYR A 290 -7.84 2.88 -3.23
C TYR A 290 -8.13 3.17 -1.74
N VAL A 291 -7.26 3.89 -1.05
CA VAL A 291 -7.48 4.21 0.37
C VAL A 291 -8.64 5.16 0.59
N ARG A 292 -8.92 6.06 -0.36
CA ARG A 292 -9.99 7.07 -0.27
C ARG A 292 -11.35 6.54 -0.69
N THR A 293 -11.40 5.63 -1.65
CA THR A 293 -12.65 5.05 -2.15
C THR A 293 -13.00 3.74 -1.47
N ARG A 294 -12.00 3.05 -0.93
CA ARG A 294 -12.10 1.66 -0.44
C ARG A 294 -12.73 0.73 -1.47
N ASN A 295 -12.39 0.96 -2.73
CA ASN A 295 -12.88 0.18 -3.85
C ASN A 295 -11.76 -0.11 -4.83
N ILE A 296 -11.36 -1.39 -4.89
CA ILE A 296 -10.27 -1.84 -5.75
C ILE A 296 -10.56 -1.62 -7.24
N TRP A 297 -11.85 -1.71 -7.64
CA TRP A 297 -12.22 -1.55 -9.03
C TRP A 297 -11.90 -0.18 -9.60
N VAL A 298 -11.99 0.90 -8.77
CA VAL A 298 -11.59 2.25 -9.21
C VAL A 298 -10.11 2.26 -9.60
N SER A 299 -9.26 1.66 -8.77
CA SER A 299 -7.82 1.57 -9.03
C SER A 299 -7.51 0.68 -10.25
N ILE A 300 -8.16 -0.51 -10.36
CA ILE A 300 -8.02 -1.41 -11.50
C ILE A 300 -8.39 -0.71 -12.81
N PHE A 301 -9.52 -0.02 -12.87
CA PHE A 301 -9.94 0.66 -14.09
C PHE A 301 -9.04 1.84 -14.48
N VAL A 302 -8.53 2.61 -13.51
CA VAL A 302 -7.51 3.63 -13.78
C VAL A 302 -6.27 2.98 -14.40
N HIS A 303 -5.80 1.88 -13.85
CA HIS A 303 -4.63 1.16 -14.33
C HIS A 303 -4.86 0.57 -15.73
N MET A 304 -6.00 -0.11 -15.94
CA MET A 304 -6.38 -0.66 -17.24
C MET A 304 -6.43 0.42 -18.34
N LEU A 305 -7.06 1.55 -18.05
CA LEU A 305 -7.15 2.65 -19.01
C LEU A 305 -5.80 3.32 -19.27
N ASN A 306 -4.96 3.46 -18.24
CA ASN A 306 -3.60 3.95 -18.42
C ASN A 306 -2.78 3.04 -19.35
N ASN A 307 -2.84 1.73 -19.13
CA ASN A 307 -2.14 0.76 -19.98
C ASN A 307 -2.73 0.68 -21.38
N LEU A 308 -4.07 0.79 -21.51
CA LEU A 308 -4.73 0.84 -22.81
C LEU A 308 -4.22 2.04 -23.64
N LEU A 309 -4.22 3.24 -23.06
CA LEU A 309 -3.76 4.44 -23.76
C LEU A 309 -2.27 4.35 -24.14
N ALA A 310 -1.45 3.75 -23.29
CA ALA A 310 -0.03 3.56 -23.58
C ALA A 310 0.24 2.54 -24.69
N THR A 311 -0.57 1.49 -24.80
CA THR A 311 -0.38 0.40 -25.79
C THR A 311 -1.19 0.58 -27.08
N LEU A 312 -2.11 1.53 -27.10
CA LEU A 312 -3.02 1.73 -28.23
C LEU A 312 -2.31 2.04 -29.57
N PRO A 313 -1.25 2.89 -29.63
CA PRO A 313 -0.53 3.11 -30.87
C PRO A 313 0.01 1.81 -31.48
N ILE A 314 0.63 0.97 -30.66
CA ILE A 314 1.22 -0.33 -31.03
C ILE A 314 0.12 -1.29 -31.53
N ALA A 315 -1.03 -1.34 -30.83
CA ALA A 315 -2.13 -2.20 -31.20
C ALA A 315 -2.75 -1.82 -32.54
N LEU A 316 -2.79 -0.54 -32.87
CA LEU A 316 -3.42 -0.02 -34.09
C LEU A 316 -2.48 0.00 -35.30
N GLU A 317 -1.16 0.07 -35.07
CA GLU A 317 -0.17 0.24 -36.15
C GLU A 317 -0.31 -0.83 -37.25
N GLY A 318 -0.45 -2.10 -36.87
CA GLY A 318 -0.65 -3.21 -37.81
C GLY A 318 -2.00 -3.23 -38.51
N LEU A 319 -2.96 -2.42 -38.08
CA LEU A 319 -4.32 -2.34 -38.66
C LEU A 319 -4.46 -1.17 -39.64
N VAL A 320 -3.94 0.00 -39.27
CA VAL A 320 -4.20 1.25 -40.00
C VAL A 320 -2.89 1.99 -40.40
N GLY A 321 -1.73 1.43 -40.13
CA GLY A 321 -0.43 2.07 -40.32
C GLY A 321 -0.03 3.04 -39.22
N ALA A 322 1.28 3.34 -39.10
CA ALA A 322 1.86 4.09 -37.99
C ALA A 322 1.26 5.50 -37.83
N ASP A 323 1.15 6.27 -38.93
CA ASP A 323 0.64 7.64 -38.85
C ASP A 323 -0.80 7.71 -38.39
N ALA A 324 -1.68 6.86 -38.96
CA ALA A 324 -3.10 6.81 -38.59
C ALA A 324 -3.27 6.28 -37.17
N ALA A 325 -2.47 5.29 -36.74
CA ALA A 325 -2.46 4.76 -35.37
C ALA A 325 -2.08 5.84 -34.36
N ASN A 326 -1.03 6.61 -34.61
CA ASN A 326 -0.58 7.69 -33.77
C ASN A 326 -1.62 8.83 -33.67
N ILE A 327 -2.22 9.23 -34.80
CA ILE A 327 -3.26 10.26 -34.81
C ILE A 327 -4.48 9.79 -33.99
N ALA A 328 -4.99 8.58 -34.25
CA ALA A 328 -6.14 8.02 -33.54
C ALA A 328 -5.88 7.88 -32.03
N SER A 329 -4.71 7.38 -31.65
CA SER A 329 -4.33 7.18 -30.25
C SER A 329 -4.16 8.51 -29.52
N ASN A 330 -3.52 9.51 -30.12
CA ASN A 330 -3.39 10.84 -29.56
C ASN A 330 -4.76 11.52 -29.39
N LEU A 331 -5.63 11.43 -30.39
CA LEU A 331 -6.97 12.00 -30.33
C LEU A 331 -7.79 11.37 -29.19
N LEU A 332 -7.79 10.04 -29.08
CA LEU A 332 -8.47 9.34 -27.98
C LEU A 332 -7.88 9.73 -26.63
N THR A 333 -6.58 9.83 -26.55
CA THR A 333 -5.86 10.24 -25.34
C THR A 333 -6.30 11.65 -24.90
N TYR A 334 -6.34 12.61 -25.80
CA TYR A 334 -6.80 13.97 -25.47
C TYR A 334 -8.28 14.01 -25.06
N ILE A 335 -9.15 13.21 -25.72
CA ILE A 335 -10.57 13.09 -25.34
C ILE A 335 -10.69 12.53 -23.91
N VAL A 336 -10.00 11.43 -23.61
CA VAL A 336 -10.05 10.79 -22.29
C VAL A 336 -9.53 11.74 -21.20
N TYR A 337 -8.47 12.50 -21.48
CA TYR A 337 -7.93 13.47 -20.52
C TYR A 337 -8.84 14.68 -20.34
N GLY A 338 -9.44 15.17 -21.41
CA GLY A 338 -10.47 16.24 -21.34
C GLY A 338 -11.66 15.80 -20.47
N LEU A 339 -12.18 14.60 -20.68
CA LEU A 339 -13.22 14.02 -19.82
C LEU A 339 -12.75 13.86 -18.38
N GLY A 340 -11.49 13.49 -18.16
CA GLY A 340 -10.89 13.38 -16.85
C GLY A 340 -10.79 14.73 -16.10
N LEU A 341 -10.42 15.81 -16.78
CA LEU A 341 -10.41 17.14 -16.21
C LEU A 341 -11.83 17.61 -15.87
N ILE A 342 -12.80 17.36 -16.74
CA ILE A 342 -14.22 17.65 -16.46
C ILE A 342 -14.68 16.87 -15.22
N ALA A 343 -14.37 15.57 -15.16
CA ALA A 343 -14.70 14.73 -14.02
C ALA A 343 -14.07 15.25 -12.72
N LEU A 344 -12.81 15.70 -12.77
CA LEU A 344 -12.11 16.28 -11.62
C LEU A 344 -12.81 17.56 -11.14
N VAL A 345 -13.19 18.47 -12.05
CA VAL A 345 -13.92 19.68 -11.71
C VAL A 345 -15.27 19.36 -11.08
N VAL A 346 -16.03 18.42 -11.67
CA VAL A 346 -17.33 17.97 -11.12
C VAL A 346 -17.15 17.40 -9.71
N LEU A 347 -16.14 16.57 -9.46
CA LEU A 347 -15.85 16.03 -8.15
C LEU A 347 -15.47 17.10 -7.13
N LEU A 348 -14.67 18.10 -7.53
CA LEU A 348 -14.31 19.23 -6.68
C LEU A 348 -15.57 20.04 -6.30
N ILE A 349 -16.41 20.39 -7.27
CA ILE A 349 -17.68 21.11 -7.01
C ILE A 349 -18.56 20.30 -6.03
N ARG A 350 -18.73 19.00 -6.27
CA ARG A 350 -19.50 18.12 -5.38
C ARG A 350 -18.95 18.08 -3.97
N ASN A 351 -17.62 18.05 -3.83
CA ASN A 351 -16.97 18.07 -2.52
C ASN A 351 -17.24 19.40 -1.78
N PHE A 352 -17.18 20.53 -2.47
CA PHE A 352 -17.50 21.87 -1.91
C PHE A 352 -18.99 22.02 -1.57
N THR A 353 -19.89 21.35 -2.28
CA THR A 353 -21.35 21.35 -2.00
C THR A 353 -21.76 20.33 -0.91
N GLY A 354 -20.81 19.75 -0.19
CA GLY A 354 -21.08 18.90 0.97
C GLY A 354 -21.22 17.39 0.65
N HIS A 355 -21.06 16.98 -0.59
CA HIS A 355 -21.05 15.57 -0.95
C HIS A 355 -19.66 14.98 -0.67
N LYS A 356 -19.50 14.34 0.49
CA LYS A 356 -18.24 13.70 0.88
C LYS A 356 -17.96 12.48 0.00
N LEU A 357 -17.17 12.68 -1.03
CA LEU A 357 -16.76 11.64 -1.98
C LEU A 357 -15.64 10.76 -1.44
N PHE A 358 -14.80 11.33 -0.60
CA PHE A 358 -13.65 10.66 -0.03
C PHE A 358 -13.88 10.33 1.44
N ARG A 359 -13.50 9.13 1.83
CA ARG A 359 -13.49 8.71 3.22
C ARG A 359 -12.45 9.51 4.00
N THR A 360 -12.77 9.82 5.25
CA THR A 360 -11.80 10.44 6.15
C THR A 360 -10.54 9.57 6.25
N PRO A 361 -9.34 10.18 6.24
CA PRO A 361 -8.11 9.44 6.40
C PRO A 361 -8.13 8.61 7.68
N MET A 362 -7.66 7.38 7.58
CA MET A 362 -7.46 6.57 8.76
C MET A 362 -6.16 7.02 9.43
N GLN A 363 -6.30 7.67 10.59
CA GLN A 363 -5.19 7.87 11.50
C GLN A 363 -5.30 6.81 12.60
N ARG A 364 -4.37 5.90 12.65
CA ARG A 364 -4.37 4.83 13.66
C ARG A 364 -3.00 4.59 14.24
N GLY A 365 -3.04 4.06 15.46
CA GLY A 365 -1.92 3.51 16.18
C GLY A 365 -1.30 4.50 17.16
N VAL A 366 -0.49 3.94 18.03
CA VAL A 366 0.39 4.70 18.93
C VAL A 366 1.28 5.58 18.06
N PRO A 367 1.55 6.84 18.44
CA PRO A 367 2.48 7.69 17.70
C PRO A 367 3.88 7.05 17.73
N VAL A 368 4.26 6.36 16.66
CA VAL A 368 5.61 5.84 16.50
C VAL A 368 6.46 6.93 15.87
N ARG A 369 7.42 7.44 16.62
CA ARG A 369 8.38 8.42 16.12
C ARG A 369 9.15 7.82 14.92
N GLY A 370 9.17 8.53 13.80
CA GLY A 370 9.91 8.09 12.61
C GLY A 370 9.25 6.93 11.86
N LYS A 371 7.91 6.78 11.87
CA LYS A 371 7.18 5.73 11.13
C LYS A 371 7.67 5.55 9.69
N ALA A 372 7.85 6.65 8.96
CA ALA A 372 8.32 6.62 7.58
C ALA A 372 9.70 5.96 7.46
N LEU A 373 10.62 6.30 8.37
CA LEU A 373 11.95 5.70 8.39
C LEU A 373 11.91 4.18 8.62
N TRP A 374 11.10 3.74 9.57
CA TRP A 374 11.04 2.32 9.95
C TRP A 374 10.41 1.42 8.88
N MET A 375 9.62 1.97 7.96
CA MET A 375 9.13 1.23 6.78
C MET A 375 10.26 0.87 5.81
N PHE A 376 11.32 1.67 5.76
CA PHE A 376 12.42 1.52 4.82
C PHE A 376 13.69 0.95 5.48
N VAL A 377 13.89 1.17 6.78
CA VAL A 377 15.04 0.62 7.52
C VAL A 377 14.71 -0.76 8.09
N ASN A 378 14.61 -1.74 7.22
CA ASN A 378 14.39 -3.14 7.57
C ASN A 378 15.05 -4.08 6.54
N PRO A 379 15.37 -5.33 6.91
CA PRO A 379 16.13 -6.23 6.05
C PRO A 379 15.49 -6.45 4.67
N GLY A 380 14.17 -6.70 4.63
CA GLY A 380 13.48 -6.99 3.38
C GLY A 380 13.51 -5.82 2.40
N PHE A 381 13.25 -4.60 2.88
CA PHE A 381 13.31 -3.42 2.01
C PHE A 381 14.74 -3.14 1.53
N ILE A 382 15.74 -3.27 2.41
CA ILE A 382 17.13 -3.06 2.04
C ILE A 382 17.56 -4.08 0.98
N CYS A 383 17.27 -5.37 1.16
CA CYS A 383 17.56 -6.41 0.15
C CYS A 383 16.84 -6.12 -1.18
N TYR A 384 15.57 -5.72 -1.13
CA TYR A 384 14.82 -5.38 -2.32
C TYR A 384 15.35 -4.14 -3.04
N TYR A 385 15.75 -3.12 -2.28
CA TYR A 385 16.40 -1.92 -2.85
C TYR A 385 17.72 -2.26 -3.52
N VAL A 386 18.57 -3.09 -2.90
CA VAL A 386 19.82 -3.57 -3.51
C VAL A 386 19.53 -4.34 -4.79
N LEU A 387 18.56 -5.25 -4.79
CA LEU A 387 18.14 -5.97 -6.00
C LEU A 387 17.67 -4.99 -7.09
N PHE A 388 16.84 -3.99 -6.75
CA PHE A 388 16.40 -2.96 -7.69
C PHE A 388 17.59 -2.23 -8.32
N VAL A 389 18.57 -1.79 -7.53
CA VAL A 389 19.76 -1.10 -8.03
C VAL A 389 20.59 -2.01 -8.96
N VAL A 390 20.80 -3.27 -8.57
CA VAL A 390 21.52 -4.25 -9.40
C VAL A 390 20.79 -4.45 -10.72
N MET A 391 19.45 -4.61 -10.70
CA MET A 391 18.68 -4.78 -11.95
C MET A 391 18.71 -3.53 -12.82
N CYS A 392 18.62 -2.33 -12.24
CA CYS A 392 18.82 -1.08 -13.01
C CYS A 392 20.20 -1.01 -13.66
N ILE A 393 21.26 -1.43 -12.97
CA ILE A 393 22.61 -1.48 -13.55
C ILE A 393 22.64 -2.50 -14.69
N VAL A 394 22.09 -3.69 -14.51
CA VAL A 394 22.03 -4.71 -15.57
C VAL A 394 21.29 -4.16 -16.79
N THR A 395 20.15 -3.51 -16.62
CA THR A 395 19.37 -2.95 -17.75
C THR A 395 20.05 -1.74 -18.43
N LEU A 396 20.97 -1.06 -17.74
CA LEU A 396 21.76 0.03 -18.35
C LEU A 396 22.88 -0.48 -19.27
N TYR A 397 23.35 -1.72 -19.05
CA TYR A 397 24.48 -2.30 -19.79
C TYR A 397 24.09 -3.49 -20.69
N SER A 398 22.80 -3.88 -20.73
CA SER A 398 22.25 -4.90 -21.64
C SER A 398 21.76 -4.30 -22.93
#